data_ccc3bf51de1e1e4ba3481681978ea956
#
_entry.id   ccc3bf51de1e1e4ba3481681978ea956
#
_cell.length_a   1.000
_cell.length_b   1.000
_cell.length_c   1.000
_cell.angle_alpha   90.00
_cell.angle_beta   90.00
_cell.angle_gamma   90.00
#
_symmetry.space_group_name_H-M   'P 1'
#
loop_
_entity.id
_entity.type
_entity.pdbx_description
1 polymer ?
#
loop_
_entity_poly.entity_id
_entity_poly.type
_entity_poly.pdbx_seq_one_letter_code
_entity_poly.pdbx_strand_id
1 'polypeptide(L)'
;MEMILLETLKKYAKKYFIDAMSAMALGLFASLLIGTIFGTIGTYLGPDYITNETVNTIGGFFTEMKTFAQGASGMAIGVAIAYSLKADPLVMFSCAAVGSLSYSLGAKIVLENGESIAYTAGPAGAFVAAIFAVEIGMLVSKKHLR
;
A
#
# COMPACT_ATOMS: atom_id res chain seq x y z
N MET A 1 37.49 -3.53 -11.78
CA MET A 1 36.76 -3.10 -10.57
C MET A 1 35.57 -2.20 -10.89
N GLU A 2 35.73 -1.21 -11.72
CA GLU A 2 34.63 -0.29 -12.12
C GLU A 2 33.48 -0.99 -12.85
N MET A 3 33.74 -1.93 -13.74
CA MET A 3 32.69 -2.69 -14.45
C MET A 3 31.84 -3.52 -13.48
N ILE A 4 32.42 -4.18 -12.49
CA ILE A 4 31.70 -4.98 -11.49
C ILE A 4 30.82 -4.07 -10.62
N LEU A 5 31.32 -2.91 -10.24
CA LEU A 5 30.59 -1.91 -9.47
C LEU A 5 29.36 -1.39 -10.26
N LEU A 6 29.56 -1.12 -11.55
CA LEU A 6 28.52 -0.64 -12.45
C LEU A 6 27.41 -1.68 -12.67
N GLU A 7 27.77 -2.97 -12.84
CA GLU A 7 26.80 -4.06 -12.97
C GLU A 7 26.02 -4.27 -11.67
N THR A 8 26.71 -4.21 -10.54
CA THR A 8 26.08 -4.32 -9.22
C THR A 8 25.12 -3.17 -8.99
N LEU A 9 25.50 -1.95 -9.32
CA LEU A 9 24.66 -0.76 -9.20
C LEU A 9 23.42 -0.86 -10.10
N LYS A 10 23.59 -1.31 -11.36
CA LYS A 10 22.49 -1.55 -12.29
C LYS A 10 21.50 -2.61 -11.76
N LYS A 11 22.01 -3.68 -11.16
CA LYS A 11 21.19 -4.75 -10.57
C LYS A 11 20.33 -4.25 -9.41
N TYR A 12 20.93 -3.47 -8.49
CA TYR A 12 20.19 -2.88 -7.37
C TYR A 12 19.21 -1.80 -7.82
N ALA A 13 19.61 -0.96 -8.77
CA ALA A 13 18.73 0.04 -9.34
C ALA A 13 17.52 -0.62 -10.01
N LYS A 14 17.71 -1.68 -10.79
CA LYS A 14 16.60 -2.45 -11.38
C LYS A 14 15.69 -3.03 -10.31
N LYS A 15 16.24 -3.68 -9.29
CA LYS A 15 15.49 -4.32 -8.21
C LYS A 15 14.58 -3.33 -7.48
N TYR A 16 15.09 -2.17 -7.09
CA TYR A 16 14.34 -1.23 -6.26
C TYR A 16 13.54 -0.21 -7.08
N PHE A 17 14.09 0.31 -8.18
CA PHE A 17 13.40 1.33 -8.97
C PHE A 17 12.48 0.77 -10.05
N ILE A 18 12.75 -0.40 -10.59
CA ILE A 18 11.87 -0.99 -11.61
C ILE A 18 10.93 -2.00 -10.99
N ASP A 19 11.46 -3.05 -10.37
CA ASP A 19 10.64 -4.17 -9.90
C ASP A 19 9.77 -3.77 -8.68
N ALA A 20 10.35 -3.13 -7.66
CA ALA A 20 9.62 -2.72 -6.47
C ALA A 20 8.62 -1.57 -6.74
N MET A 21 8.97 -0.58 -7.57
CA MET A 21 8.03 0.50 -7.92
C MET A 21 6.88 0.00 -8.78
N SER A 22 7.15 -0.91 -9.72
CA SER A 22 6.08 -1.53 -10.51
C SER A 22 5.14 -2.35 -9.63
N ALA A 23 5.68 -3.07 -8.67
CA ALA A 23 4.89 -3.81 -7.69
C ALA A 23 4.06 -2.87 -6.79
N MET A 24 4.63 -1.75 -6.34
CA MET A 24 3.89 -0.72 -5.61
C MET A 24 2.66 -0.24 -6.41
N ALA A 25 2.87 0.05 -7.70
CA ALA A 25 1.79 0.49 -8.58
C ALA A 25 0.69 -0.58 -8.70
N LEU A 26 1.06 -1.84 -8.88
CA LEU A 26 0.10 -2.95 -8.96
C LEU A 26 -0.70 -3.11 -7.66
N GLY A 27 -0.05 -3.06 -6.51
CA GLY A 27 -0.72 -3.13 -5.20
C GLY A 27 -1.70 -1.98 -4.98
N LEU A 28 -1.28 -0.76 -5.32
CA LEU A 28 -2.13 0.42 -5.24
C LEU A 28 -3.34 0.32 -6.19
N PHE A 29 -3.11 -0.05 -7.45
CA PHE A 29 -4.18 -0.21 -8.43
C PHE A 29 -5.19 -1.28 -8.01
N ALA A 30 -4.73 -2.41 -7.48
CA ALA A 30 -5.63 -3.49 -7.05
C ALA A 30 -6.62 -3.01 -5.99
N SER A 31 -6.17 -2.30 -4.97
CA SER A 31 -7.04 -1.78 -3.91
C SER A 31 -7.97 -0.67 -4.39
N LEU A 32 -7.48 0.25 -5.22
CA LEU A 32 -8.28 1.33 -5.77
C LEU A 32 -9.34 0.82 -6.76
N LEU A 33 -9.00 -0.16 -7.59
CA LEU A 33 -9.92 -0.74 -8.55
C LEU A 33 -11.12 -1.41 -7.84
N ILE A 34 -10.84 -2.24 -6.85
CA ILE A 34 -11.89 -2.87 -6.03
C ILE A 34 -12.74 -1.82 -5.32
N GLY A 35 -12.12 -0.81 -4.73
CA GLY A 35 -12.83 0.30 -4.10
C GLY A 35 -13.70 1.07 -5.08
N THR A 36 -13.24 1.30 -6.30
CA THR A 36 -14.04 1.98 -7.33
C THR A 36 -15.24 1.15 -7.75
N ILE A 37 -15.08 -0.16 -7.94
CA ILE A 37 -16.19 -1.08 -8.29
C ILE A 37 -17.26 -1.03 -7.20
N PHE A 38 -16.89 -1.23 -5.94
CA PHE A 38 -17.85 -1.16 -4.84
C PHE A 38 -18.49 0.22 -4.70
N GLY A 39 -17.70 1.29 -4.87
CA GLY A 39 -18.22 2.64 -4.83
C GLY A 39 -19.26 2.92 -5.92
N THR A 40 -19.03 2.43 -7.12
CA THR A 40 -19.96 2.57 -8.24
C THR A 40 -21.29 1.84 -7.94
N ILE A 41 -21.21 0.59 -7.47
CA ILE A 41 -22.39 -0.17 -7.06
C ILE A 41 -23.15 0.56 -5.94
N GLY A 42 -22.44 1.03 -4.91
CA GLY A 42 -23.02 1.76 -3.80
C GLY A 42 -23.73 3.06 -4.24
N THR A 43 -23.15 3.77 -5.17
CA THR A 43 -23.75 4.99 -5.73
C THR A 43 -25.06 4.70 -6.47
N TYR A 44 -25.06 3.71 -7.37
CA TYR A 44 -26.27 3.37 -8.13
C TYR A 44 -27.38 2.74 -7.29
N LEU A 45 -27.06 2.12 -6.16
CA LEU A 45 -28.03 1.62 -5.18
C LEU A 45 -28.41 2.69 -4.14
N GLY A 46 -27.84 3.88 -4.21
CA GLY A 46 -28.06 4.97 -3.28
C GLY A 46 -29.37 5.75 -3.53
N PRO A 47 -29.73 6.66 -2.60
CA PRO A 47 -31.00 7.38 -2.61
C PRO A 47 -31.19 8.31 -3.81
N ASP A 48 -30.09 8.70 -4.48
CA ASP A 48 -30.16 9.56 -5.67
C ASP A 48 -30.75 8.84 -6.90
N TYR A 49 -30.70 7.50 -6.92
CA TYR A 49 -31.17 6.68 -8.03
C TYR A 49 -32.34 5.77 -7.66
N ILE A 50 -32.43 5.33 -6.42
CA ILE A 50 -33.45 4.38 -5.95
C ILE A 50 -34.12 4.91 -4.66
N THR A 51 -35.41 4.96 -4.67
CA THR A 51 -36.23 5.44 -3.52
C THR A 51 -36.55 4.37 -2.48
N ASN A 52 -36.14 3.11 -2.70
CA ASN A 52 -36.40 2.01 -1.78
C ASN A 52 -35.37 1.98 -0.65
N GLU A 53 -35.84 2.14 0.59
CA GLU A 53 -34.98 2.23 1.79
C GLU A 53 -34.13 0.97 2.02
N THR A 54 -34.65 -0.22 1.75
CA THR A 54 -33.90 -1.46 1.87
C THR A 54 -32.75 -1.53 0.88
N VAL A 55 -32.97 -1.08 -0.35
CA VAL A 55 -31.95 -1.04 -1.40
C VAL A 55 -30.88 0.01 -1.07
N ASN A 56 -31.28 1.14 -0.52
CA ASN A 56 -30.36 2.20 -0.08
C ASN A 56 -29.46 1.71 1.06
N THR A 57 -29.97 0.88 1.97
CA THR A 57 -29.17 0.26 3.04
C THR A 57 -28.11 -0.66 2.43
N ILE A 58 -28.45 -1.47 1.43
CA ILE A 58 -27.49 -2.31 0.71
C ILE A 58 -26.43 -1.44 0.00
N GLY A 59 -26.85 -0.35 -0.64
CA GLY A 59 -25.96 0.63 -1.25
C GLY A 59 -24.95 1.21 -0.24
N GLY A 60 -25.40 1.48 0.99
CA GLY A 60 -24.56 1.91 2.11
C GLY A 60 -23.43 0.92 2.44
N PHE A 61 -23.73 -0.38 2.49
CA PHE A 61 -22.71 -1.42 2.70
C PHE A 61 -21.66 -1.43 1.60
N PHE A 62 -22.05 -1.26 0.34
CA PHE A 62 -21.08 -1.15 -0.76
C PHE A 62 -20.20 0.10 -0.66
N THR A 63 -20.74 1.20 -0.16
CA THR A 63 -19.97 2.42 0.09
C THR A 63 -18.95 2.22 1.23
N GLU A 64 -19.31 1.49 2.27
CA GLU A 64 -18.36 1.10 3.32
C GLU A 64 -17.27 0.17 2.79
N MET A 65 -17.61 -0.84 1.99
CA MET A 65 -16.65 -1.73 1.33
C MET A 65 -15.65 -0.95 0.47
N LYS A 66 -16.09 0.10 -0.24
CA LYS A 66 -15.20 1.02 -0.96
C LYS A 66 -14.17 1.63 -0.02
N THR A 67 -14.61 2.14 1.11
CA THR A 67 -13.73 2.80 2.09
C THR A 67 -12.68 1.83 2.64
N PHE A 68 -13.08 0.62 2.99
CA PHE A 68 -12.15 -0.41 3.44
C PHE A 68 -11.17 -0.85 2.35
N ALA A 69 -11.64 -1.07 1.12
CA ALA A 69 -10.79 -1.46 0.00
C ALA A 69 -9.73 -0.39 -0.31
N GLN A 70 -10.13 0.89 -0.32
CA GLN A 70 -9.20 1.99 -0.52
C GLN A 70 -8.25 2.19 0.67
N GLY A 71 -8.74 1.98 1.89
CA GLY A 71 -7.92 1.99 3.11
C GLY A 71 -6.85 0.89 3.15
N ALA A 72 -7.07 -0.21 2.42
CA ALA A 72 -6.11 -1.29 2.31
C ALA A 72 -4.94 -1.02 1.34
N SER A 73 -4.89 0.17 0.71
CA SER A 73 -3.85 0.50 -0.29
C SER A 73 -2.44 0.35 0.24
N GLY A 74 -2.16 0.80 1.45
CA GLY A 74 -0.84 0.65 2.07
C GLY A 74 -0.45 -0.81 2.29
N MET A 75 -1.40 -1.62 2.73
CA MET A 75 -1.23 -3.07 2.90
C MET A 75 -0.93 -3.76 1.57
N ALA A 76 -1.70 -3.45 0.53
CA ALA A 76 -1.52 -4.00 -0.82
C ALA A 76 -0.16 -3.63 -1.41
N ILE A 77 0.30 -2.39 -1.21
CA ILE A 77 1.64 -1.94 -1.60
C ILE A 77 2.72 -2.76 -0.89
N GLY A 78 2.62 -2.91 0.44
CA GLY A 78 3.60 -3.65 1.24
C GLY A 78 3.74 -5.11 0.79
N VAL A 79 2.62 -5.80 0.59
CA VAL A 79 2.59 -7.18 0.11
C VAL A 79 3.14 -7.29 -1.31
N ALA A 80 2.73 -6.41 -2.22
CA ALA A 80 3.17 -6.43 -3.61
C ALA A 80 4.69 -6.25 -3.74
N ILE A 81 5.28 -5.32 -2.99
CA ILE A 81 6.73 -5.11 -2.96
C ILE A 81 7.44 -6.34 -2.40
N ALA A 82 6.97 -6.89 -1.28
CA ALA A 82 7.56 -8.08 -0.67
C ALA A 82 7.49 -9.29 -1.62
N TYR A 83 6.37 -9.47 -2.31
CA TYR A 83 6.22 -10.50 -3.34
C TYR A 83 7.20 -10.32 -4.50
N SER A 84 7.31 -9.11 -5.03
CA SER A 84 8.24 -8.76 -6.13
C SER A 84 9.70 -9.02 -5.75
N LEU A 85 10.06 -8.75 -4.51
CA LEU A 85 11.41 -8.98 -3.98
C LEU A 85 11.63 -10.42 -3.52
N LYS A 86 10.66 -11.32 -3.74
CA LYS A 86 10.70 -12.76 -3.39
C LYS A 86 10.97 -13.01 -1.90
N ALA A 87 10.29 -12.23 -1.07
CA ALA A 87 10.34 -12.38 0.37
C ALA A 87 9.64 -13.67 0.84
N ASP A 88 10.11 -14.23 1.95
CA ASP A 88 9.45 -15.35 2.61
C ASP A 88 8.02 -14.96 3.06
N PRO A 89 7.07 -15.91 3.15
CA PRO A 89 5.68 -15.61 3.49
C PRO A 89 5.51 -14.81 4.78
N LEU A 90 6.27 -15.12 5.81
CA LEU A 90 6.22 -14.39 7.08
C LEU A 90 6.64 -12.92 6.93
N VAL A 91 7.70 -12.68 6.16
CA VAL A 91 8.16 -11.32 5.84
C VAL A 91 7.11 -10.57 5.01
N MET A 92 6.48 -11.26 4.06
CA MET A 92 5.42 -10.70 3.22
C MET A 92 4.22 -10.22 4.07
N PHE A 93 3.74 -11.04 5.02
CA PHE A 93 2.66 -10.66 5.92
C PHE A 93 3.05 -9.51 6.86
N SER A 94 4.30 -9.50 7.33
CA SER A 94 4.81 -8.37 8.12
C SER A 94 4.85 -7.07 7.31
N CYS A 95 5.18 -7.14 6.02
CA CYS A 95 5.17 -5.99 5.12
C CYS A 95 3.75 -5.46 4.84
N ALA A 96 2.72 -6.30 4.95
CA ALA A 96 1.33 -5.83 4.91
C ALA A 96 1.04 -4.84 6.04
N ALA A 97 1.43 -5.19 7.26
CA ALA A 97 1.26 -4.33 8.43
C ALA A 97 2.11 -3.05 8.34
N VAL A 98 3.39 -3.18 7.96
CA VAL A 98 4.31 -2.04 7.79
C VAL A 98 3.81 -1.09 6.70
N GLY A 99 3.37 -1.62 5.57
CA GLY A 99 2.83 -0.83 4.46
C GLY A 99 1.58 -0.05 4.85
N SER A 100 0.65 -0.71 5.56
CA SER A 100 -0.57 -0.06 6.06
C SER A 100 -0.26 1.06 7.05
N LEU A 101 0.61 0.79 8.02
CA LEU A 101 1.02 1.76 9.03
C LEU A 101 1.71 2.97 8.39
N SER A 102 2.69 2.72 7.52
CA SER A 102 3.50 3.76 6.89
C SER A 102 2.71 4.60 5.89
N TYR A 103 1.68 4.03 5.26
CA TYR A 103 0.77 4.76 4.39
C TYR A 103 -0.05 5.80 5.17
N SER A 104 -0.51 5.42 6.35
CA SER A 104 -1.39 6.24 7.19
C SER A 104 -0.63 7.25 8.05
N LEU A 105 0.59 6.91 8.47
CA LEU A 105 1.44 7.80 9.26
C LEU A 105 2.00 8.92 8.39
N GLY A 106 2.07 10.11 8.97
CA GLY A 106 2.59 11.29 8.30
C GLY A 106 3.11 12.32 9.29
N ALA A 107 3.67 13.39 8.76
CA ALA A 107 4.12 14.51 9.55
C ALA A 107 2.92 15.41 9.93
N LYS A 108 2.90 15.83 11.19
CA LYS A 108 2.00 16.86 11.66
C LYS A 108 2.76 18.17 11.76
N ILE A 109 2.44 19.11 10.90
CA ILE A 109 3.07 20.43 10.89
C ILE A 109 2.11 21.38 11.65
N VAL A 110 2.62 22.01 12.69
CA VAL A 110 1.90 23.06 13.43
C VAL A 110 2.32 24.40 12.82
N LEU A 111 1.34 25.13 12.28
CA LEU A 111 1.55 26.46 11.74
C LEU A 111 1.67 27.50 12.87
N GLU A 112 2.26 28.66 12.56
CA GLU A 112 2.43 29.75 13.53
C GLU A 112 1.09 30.26 14.13
N ASN A 113 -0.03 30.07 13.42
CA ASN A 113 -1.36 30.42 13.89
C ASN A 113 -1.99 29.36 14.82
N GLY A 114 -1.28 28.28 15.15
CA GLY A 114 -1.76 27.18 16.00
C GLY A 114 -2.59 26.12 15.27
N GLU A 115 -2.86 26.29 13.97
CA GLU A 115 -3.50 25.24 13.16
C GLU A 115 -2.51 24.11 12.86
N SER A 116 -2.99 22.89 12.88
CA SER A 116 -2.16 21.72 12.55
C SER A 116 -2.63 21.09 11.25
N ILE A 117 -1.71 20.96 10.29
CA ILE A 117 -1.93 20.25 9.04
C ILE A 117 -1.29 18.88 9.17
N ALA A 118 -2.08 17.81 9.01
CA ALA A 118 -1.57 16.46 8.99
C ALA A 118 -1.37 16.01 7.53
N TYR A 119 -0.15 15.62 7.20
CA TYR A 119 0.18 15.02 5.92
C TYR A 119 0.38 13.52 6.10
N THR A 120 -0.30 12.72 5.29
CA THR A 120 -0.04 11.28 5.24
C THR A 120 1.16 11.01 4.34
N ALA A 121 1.98 10.03 4.70
CA ALA A 121 3.11 9.66 3.86
C ALA A 121 2.68 8.93 2.57
N GLY A 122 1.45 8.39 2.58
CA GLY A 122 0.80 7.81 1.42
C GLY A 122 1.58 6.68 0.75
N PRO A 123 1.44 6.51 -0.58
CA PRO A 123 2.12 5.44 -1.31
C PRO A 123 3.64 5.49 -1.20
N ALA A 124 4.22 6.69 -1.18
CA ALA A 124 5.67 6.86 -1.06
C ALA A 124 6.21 6.38 0.29
N GLY A 125 5.49 6.68 1.38
CA GLY A 125 5.83 6.19 2.72
C GLY A 125 5.74 4.68 2.82
N ALA A 126 4.67 4.10 2.28
CA ALA A 126 4.51 2.65 2.21
C ALA A 126 5.61 1.98 1.39
N PHE A 127 6.02 2.59 0.28
CA PHE A 127 7.09 2.10 -0.59
C PHE A 127 8.42 2.02 0.14
N VAL A 128 8.87 3.11 0.72
CA VAL A 128 10.17 3.18 1.42
C VAL A 128 10.18 2.23 2.60
N ALA A 129 9.14 2.25 3.44
CA ALA A 129 9.06 1.41 4.62
C ALA A 129 9.00 -0.09 4.26
N ALA A 130 8.27 -0.47 3.20
CA ALA A 130 8.19 -1.84 2.75
C ALA A 130 9.53 -2.37 2.23
N ILE A 131 10.31 -1.59 1.50
CA ILE A 131 11.65 -1.99 1.06
C ILE A 131 12.54 -2.29 2.27
N PHE A 132 12.60 -1.39 3.25
CA PHE A 132 13.39 -1.62 4.46
C PHE A 132 12.90 -2.84 5.24
N ALA A 133 11.58 -3.00 5.38
CA ALA A 133 11.00 -4.15 6.08
C ALA A 133 11.33 -5.47 5.39
N VAL A 134 11.27 -5.51 4.06
CA VAL A 134 11.66 -6.71 3.28
C VAL A 134 13.12 -7.05 3.48
N GLU A 135 14.03 -6.08 3.33
CA GLU A 135 15.47 -6.32 3.44
C GLU A 135 15.85 -6.78 4.87
N ILE A 136 15.34 -6.11 5.89
CA ILE A 136 15.56 -6.51 7.28
C ILE A 136 14.95 -7.88 7.56
N GLY A 137 13.71 -8.11 7.14
CA GLY A 137 13.00 -9.38 7.34
C GLY A 137 13.71 -10.55 6.68
N MET A 138 14.20 -10.38 5.47
CA MET A 138 14.97 -11.41 4.76
C MET A 138 16.33 -11.70 5.41
N LEU A 139 16.99 -10.67 5.97
CA LEU A 139 18.23 -10.86 6.72
C LEU A 139 17.99 -11.68 8.00
N VAL A 140 16.90 -11.40 8.72
CA VAL A 140 16.52 -12.13 9.93
C VAL A 140 16.12 -13.56 9.60
N SER A 141 15.31 -13.77 8.57
CA SER A 141 14.88 -15.10 8.10
C SER A 141 16.07 -15.97 7.74
N LYS A 142 17.02 -15.47 6.95
CA LYS A 142 18.24 -16.21 6.59
C LYS A 142 19.11 -16.57 7.79
N LYS A 143 19.12 -15.76 8.82
CA LYS A 143 19.91 -16.01 10.05
C LYS A 143 19.26 -17.07 10.94
N HIS A 144 17.94 -17.22 10.89
CA HIS A 144 17.21 -18.21 11.68
C HIS A 144 17.22 -19.61 11.06
N LEU A 145 17.42 -19.71 9.73
CA LEU A 145 17.49 -20.99 8.99
C LEU A 145 18.91 -21.61 8.96
N ARG A 146 19.87 -21.00 9.59
CA ARG A 146 21.24 -21.52 9.80
C ARG A 146 21.46 -21.92 11.25
#